data_b74076a0fbaacc6597830c207e5326b0
#
_entry.id   b74076a0fbaacc6597830c207e5326b0
#
_cell.length_a   1.000
_cell.length_b   1.000
_cell.length_c   1.000
_cell.angle_alpha   90.00
_cell.angle_beta   90.00
_cell.angle_gamma   90.00
#
_symmetry.space_group_name_H-M   'P 1'
#
loop_
_entity.id
_entity.type
_entity.pdbx_description
1 polymer ?
#
loop_
_entity_poly.entity_id
_entity_poly.type
_entity_poly.pdbx_seq_one_letter_code
_entity_poly.pdbx_strand_id
1 'polypeptide(L)'
;MTKPVVTATTLVTVDRVPIDAIHLRGTTDLAIVIAHGFTLSWQRPHVWRIANRFNQTAGVLTFDFRGHGRSGGLSTLGDKEIKDLDVVVAYARELGYKRIAAVGFSMGASIVLRYAGLVGGLDAVVSVSGPGRWYYRGTGRMRWVHRAVERRLGRLVTRRMLKTRVSPEGWKLVPVPPAEAAARISPVPLLIVHGDKDLYFPPEHARQLYMAAREPKELWLIPGMAHAESACDQDLVDRIARWVDQATLPTQATPELADPPGPETASVEVPREAATPDAAA
;
A
#
# COMPACT_ATOMS: atom_id res chain seq x y z
N MET A 1 -23.00 18.62 -2.15
CA MET A 1 -22.17 17.44 -2.45
C MET A 1 -23.09 16.31 -2.89
N THR A 2 -22.94 15.78 -4.09
CA THR A 2 -23.68 14.62 -4.59
C THR A 2 -23.27 13.38 -3.80
N LYS A 3 -24.25 12.55 -3.40
CA LYS A 3 -23.95 11.27 -2.73
C LYS A 3 -23.11 10.40 -3.66
N PRO A 4 -22.05 9.74 -3.15
CA PRO A 4 -21.25 8.85 -3.98
C PRO A 4 -22.12 7.70 -4.54
N VAL A 5 -21.87 7.32 -5.78
CA VAL A 5 -22.45 6.11 -6.35
C VAL A 5 -21.70 4.93 -5.75
N VAL A 6 -22.38 4.13 -4.96
CA VAL A 6 -21.82 2.98 -4.23
C VAL A 6 -22.33 1.69 -4.87
N THR A 7 -21.42 0.82 -5.29
CA THR A 7 -21.73 -0.51 -5.80
C THR A 7 -21.18 -1.56 -4.83
N ALA A 8 -22.06 -2.42 -4.32
CA ALA A 8 -21.65 -3.58 -3.53
C ALA A 8 -21.42 -4.78 -4.45
N THR A 9 -20.38 -5.56 -4.17
CA THR A 9 -20.04 -6.74 -4.93
C THR A 9 -19.45 -7.83 -4.02
N THR A 10 -19.52 -9.08 -4.49
CA THR A 10 -18.81 -10.20 -3.87
C THR A 10 -17.75 -10.68 -4.86
N LEU A 11 -16.50 -10.51 -4.52
CA LEU A 11 -15.35 -11.01 -5.27
C LEU A 11 -14.97 -12.40 -4.76
N VAL A 12 -14.38 -13.23 -5.61
CA VAL A 12 -14.00 -14.59 -5.21
C VAL A 12 -12.50 -14.77 -5.41
N THR A 13 -11.80 -15.08 -4.33
CA THR A 13 -10.34 -15.30 -4.36
C THR A 13 -9.96 -16.59 -5.11
N VAL A 14 -8.70 -16.72 -5.50
CA VAL A 14 -8.16 -17.93 -6.14
C VAL A 14 -8.38 -19.20 -5.32
N ASP A 15 -8.44 -19.10 -3.99
CA ASP A 15 -8.75 -20.19 -3.06
C ASP A 15 -10.25 -20.24 -2.67
N ARG A 16 -11.11 -19.65 -3.51
CA ARG A 16 -12.59 -19.68 -3.47
C ARG A 16 -13.20 -19.09 -2.19
N VAL A 17 -12.58 -18.10 -1.59
CA VAL A 17 -13.16 -17.34 -0.48
C VAL A 17 -13.96 -16.17 -1.03
N PRO A 18 -15.26 -16.03 -0.73
CA PRO A 18 -16.03 -14.85 -1.10
C PRO A 18 -15.64 -13.65 -0.24
N ILE A 19 -15.35 -12.54 -0.88
CA ILE A 19 -14.91 -11.27 -0.30
C ILE A 19 -15.99 -10.21 -0.55
N ASP A 20 -16.59 -9.71 0.53
CA ASP A 20 -17.58 -8.61 0.49
C ASP A 20 -16.82 -7.29 0.27
N ALA A 21 -17.11 -6.62 -0.82
CA ALA A 21 -16.45 -5.39 -1.21
C ALA A 21 -17.44 -4.34 -1.68
N ILE A 22 -17.06 -3.08 -1.57
CA ILE A 22 -17.77 -1.96 -2.16
C ILE A 22 -16.85 -1.11 -3.00
N HIS A 23 -17.42 -0.52 -4.02
CA HIS A 23 -16.79 0.47 -4.87
C HIS A 23 -17.55 1.80 -4.76
N LEU A 24 -16.86 2.84 -4.34
CA LEU A 24 -17.30 4.23 -4.43
C LEU A 24 -16.68 4.81 -5.71
N ARG A 25 -17.53 5.08 -6.72
CA ARG A 25 -17.06 5.54 -8.02
C ARG A 25 -16.37 6.90 -7.88
N GLY A 26 -15.19 7.03 -8.48
CA GLY A 26 -14.44 8.28 -8.60
C GLY A 26 -14.60 8.91 -9.99
N THR A 27 -14.08 10.13 -10.12
CA THR A 27 -14.06 10.91 -11.37
C THR A 27 -12.70 10.89 -12.06
N THR A 28 -11.68 10.30 -11.42
CA THR A 28 -10.30 10.22 -11.90
C THR A 28 -9.95 8.78 -12.30
N ASP A 29 -8.78 8.59 -12.90
CA ASP A 29 -8.22 7.29 -13.24
C ASP A 29 -7.50 6.60 -12.06
N LEU A 30 -7.49 7.25 -10.88
CA LEU A 30 -6.92 6.74 -9.64
C LEU A 30 -7.96 6.00 -8.81
N ALA A 31 -7.61 4.80 -8.34
CA ALA A 31 -8.32 4.09 -7.29
C ALA A 31 -7.47 3.96 -6.02
N ILE A 32 -8.09 4.15 -4.87
CA ILE A 32 -7.52 3.88 -3.55
C ILE A 32 -8.19 2.64 -2.97
N VAL A 33 -7.42 1.58 -2.76
CA VAL A 33 -7.88 0.35 -2.10
C VAL A 33 -7.60 0.47 -0.61
N ILE A 34 -8.64 0.40 0.22
CA ILE A 34 -8.53 0.50 1.68
C ILE A 34 -8.56 -0.89 2.30
N ALA A 35 -7.51 -1.24 3.02
CA ALA A 35 -7.33 -2.49 3.75
C ALA A 35 -7.40 -2.24 5.27
N HIS A 36 -8.49 -2.67 5.90
CA HIS A 36 -8.81 -2.37 7.30
C HIS A 36 -7.96 -3.16 8.32
N GLY A 37 -7.94 -2.69 9.56
CA GLY A 37 -7.29 -3.36 10.70
C GLY A 37 -8.03 -4.60 11.19
N PHE A 38 -7.36 -5.38 12.06
CA PHE A 38 -7.93 -6.58 12.68
C PHE A 38 -9.22 -6.26 13.45
N THR A 39 -10.22 -7.12 13.34
CA THR A 39 -11.57 -7.01 13.92
C THR A 39 -12.44 -5.88 13.38
N LEU A 40 -12.01 -5.19 12.35
CA LEU A 40 -12.82 -4.19 11.66
C LEU A 40 -13.52 -4.77 10.42
N SER A 41 -14.25 -3.92 9.74
CA SER A 41 -14.91 -4.16 8.46
C SER A 41 -15.12 -2.82 7.76
N TRP A 42 -15.38 -2.82 6.46
CA TRP A 42 -15.66 -1.59 5.72
C TRP A 42 -16.89 -0.84 6.24
N GLN A 43 -17.83 -1.53 6.89
CA GLN A 43 -19.06 -0.95 7.48
C GLN A 43 -18.81 -0.18 8.78
N ARG A 44 -17.63 -0.28 9.37
CA ARG A 44 -17.30 0.45 10.59
C ARG A 44 -17.22 1.96 10.33
N PRO A 45 -17.78 2.80 11.21
CA PRO A 45 -17.85 4.24 11.00
C PRO A 45 -16.51 4.89 10.64
N HIS A 46 -15.43 4.44 11.27
CA HIS A 46 -14.08 4.97 10.99
C HIS A 46 -13.60 4.64 9.57
N VAL A 47 -13.77 3.38 9.13
CA VAL A 47 -13.38 2.95 7.77
C VAL A 47 -14.25 3.65 6.73
N TRP A 48 -15.57 3.69 6.95
CA TRP A 48 -16.52 4.36 6.08
C TRP A 48 -16.23 5.86 5.94
N ARG A 49 -15.91 6.56 7.05
CA ARG A 49 -15.53 7.96 7.05
C ARG A 49 -14.29 8.21 6.18
N ILE A 50 -13.25 7.37 6.33
CA ILE A 50 -12.02 7.45 5.55
C ILE A 50 -12.31 7.19 4.07
N ALA A 51 -13.11 6.15 3.75
CA ALA A 51 -13.49 5.83 2.38
C ALA A 51 -14.21 7.00 1.69
N ASN A 52 -15.19 7.60 2.35
CA ASN A 52 -15.89 8.77 1.83
C ASN A 52 -14.96 9.99 1.65
N ARG A 53 -13.96 10.13 2.51
CA ARG A 53 -13.02 11.25 2.39
C ARG A 53 -12.09 11.07 1.19
N PHE A 54 -11.50 9.90 1.00
CA PHE A 54 -10.72 9.56 -0.19
C PHE A 54 -11.53 9.64 -1.48
N ASN A 55 -12.84 9.31 -1.42
CA ASN A 55 -13.69 9.37 -2.60
C ASN A 55 -13.95 10.79 -3.15
N GLN A 56 -13.51 11.81 -2.43
CA GLN A 56 -13.57 13.19 -2.94
C GLN A 56 -12.51 13.46 -4.04
N THR A 57 -11.47 12.65 -4.09
CA THR A 57 -10.34 12.83 -5.03
C THR A 57 -10.08 11.61 -5.92
N ALA A 58 -10.54 10.43 -5.55
CA ALA A 58 -10.27 9.17 -6.26
C ALA A 58 -11.47 8.23 -6.22
N GLY A 59 -11.46 7.19 -7.05
CA GLY A 59 -12.31 6.02 -6.82
C GLY A 59 -11.82 5.28 -5.58
N VAL A 60 -12.74 4.68 -4.82
CA VAL A 60 -12.37 3.94 -3.61
C VAL A 60 -12.95 2.54 -3.64
N LEU A 61 -12.10 1.55 -3.40
CA LEU A 61 -12.52 0.20 -3.10
C LEU A 61 -12.19 -0.11 -1.64
N THR A 62 -13.16 -0.62 -0.89
CA THR A 62 -12.92 -1.17 0.45
C THR A 62 -13.69 -2.47 0.60
N PHE A 63 -13.19 -3.37 1.43
CA PHE A 63 -13.66 -4.74 1.52
C PHE A 63 -13.47 -5.29 2.92
N ASP A 64 -14.14 -6.39 3.21
CA ASP A 64 -13.89 -7.16 4.42
C ASP A 64 -12.87 -8.25 4.11
N PHE A 65 -11.77 -8.31 4.85
CA PHE A 65 -10.84 -9.44 4.75
C PHE A 65 -11.53 -10.77 5.07
N ARG A 66 -10.99 -11.89 4.57
CA ARG A 66 -11.43 -13.23 4.96
C ARG A 66 -11.60 -13.34 6.46
N GLY A 67 -12.67 -13.98 6.89
CA GLY A 67 -13.00 -14.12 8.31
C GLY A 67 -13.54 -12.87 8.99
N HIS A 68 -13.62 -11.72 8.33
CA HIS A 68 -14.17 -10.47 8.86
C HIS A 68 -15.53 -10.15 8.25
N GLY A 69 -16.32 -9.37 8.96
CA GLY A 69 -17.58 -8.81 8.49
C GLY A 69 -18.47 -9.80 7.77
N ARG A 70 -18.73 -9.54 6.47
CA ARG A 70 -19.55 -10.38 5.59
C ARG A 70 -18.75 -11.33 4.70
N SER A 71 -17.42 -11.17 4.61
CA SER A 71 -16.58 -12.07 3.82
C SER A 71 -16.55 -13.48 4.38
N GLY A 72 -16.30 -14.45 3.51
CA GLY A 72 -16.17 -15.86 3.86
C GLY A 72 -14.86 -16.20 4.56
N GLY A 73 -14.59 -17.49 4.69
CA GLY A 73 -13.33 -18.03 5.20
C GLY A 73 -13.01 -17.71 6.66
N LEU A 74 -11.72 -17.84 6.98
CA LEU A 74 -11.15 -17.57 8.30
C LEU A 74 -9.93 -16.68 8.15
N SER A 75 -9.76 -15.69 9.04
CA SER A 75 -8.55 -14.88 9.08
C SER A 75 -7.34 -15.70 9.49
N THR A 76 -6.28 -15.56 8.74
CA THR A 76 -4.96 -16.15 9.00
C THR A 76 -3.96 -15.13 9.52
N LEU A 77 -4.45 -13.92 9.86
CA LEU A 77 -3.67 -12.84 10.47
C LEU A 77 -2.46 -12.39 9.63
N GLY A 78 -2.67 -12.28 8.32
CA GLY A 78 -1.68 -11.73 7.40
C GLY A 78 -1.02 -12.75 6.47
N ASP A 79 -1.35 -14.05 6.54
CA ASP A 79 -0.81 -15.04 5.60
C ASP A 79 -1.59 -15.06 4.28
N LYS A 80 -2.85 -15.50 4.31
CA LYS A 80 -3.68 -15.67 3.09
C LYS A 80 -4.43 -14.42 2.68
N GLU A 81 -4.49 -13.40 3.53
CA GLU A 81 -5.17 -12.14 3.27
C GLU A 81 -4.59 -11.37 2.07
N ILE A 82 -3.36 -11.67 1.63
CA ILE A 82 -2.81 -11.12 0.38
C ILE A 82 -3.66 -11.51 -0.84
N LYS A 83 -4.32 -12.68 -0.81
CA LYS A 83 -5.22 -13.12 -1.89
C LYS A 83 -6.52 -12.34 -1.92
N ASP A 84 -6.96 -11.82 -0.76
CA ASP A 84 -8.14 -10.97 -0.67
C ASP A 84 -7.85 -9.60 -1.29
N LEU A 85 -6.67 -9.04 -1.01
CA LEU A 85 -6.23 -7.80 -1.61
C LEU A 85 -6.02 -7.97 -3.12
N ASP A 86 -5.47 -9.09 -3.55
CA ASP A 86 -5.22 -9.41 -4.96
C ASP A 86 -6.50 -9.32 -5.80
N VAL A 87 -7.58 -9.98 -5.38
CA VAL A 87 -8.84 -9.94 -6.14
C VAL A 87 -9.47 -8.55 -6.15
N VAL A 88 -9.26 -7.72 -5.11
CA VAL A 88 -9.76 -6.35 -5.07
C VAL A 88 -8.95 -5.44 -5.98
N VAL A 89 -7.62 -5.59 -6.04
CA VAL A 89 -6.76 -4.86 -6.97
C VAL A 89 -7.08 -5.24 -8.42
N ALA A 90 -7.27 -6.54 -8.71
CA ALA A 90 -7.70 -7.00 -10.02
C ALA A 90 -9.04 -6.37 -10.43
N TYR A 91 -10.00 -6.35 -9.52
CA TYR A 91 -11.30 -5.72 -9.78
C TYR A 91 -11.19 -4.21 -10.03
N ALA A 92 -10.28 -3.50 -9.34
CA ALA A 92 -10.03 -2.09 -9.64
C ALA A 92 -9.51 -1.90 -11.09
N ARG A 93 -8.65 -2.80 -11.58
CA ARG A 93 -8.20 -2.79 -12.99
C ARG A 93 -9.34 -3.08 -13.97
N GLU A 94 -10.22 -4.03 -13.66
CA GLU A 94 -11.40 -4.36 -14.46
C GLU A 94 -12.39 -3.17 -14.56
N LEU A 95 -12.49 -2.36 -13.50
CA LEU A 95 -13.26 -1.12 -13.50
C LEU A 95 -12.63 0.01 -14.33
N GLY A 96 -11.43 -0.19 -14.89
CA GLY A 96 -10.74 0.74 -15.78
C GLY A 96 -9.81 1.73 -15.09
N TYR A 97 -9.56 1.59 -13.78
CA TYR A 97 -8.57 2.43 -13.08
C TYR A 97 -7.16 2.12 -13.57
N LYS A 98 -6.43 3.17 -13.93
CA LYS A 98 -5.05 3.06 -14.45
C LYS A 98 -4.02 3.13 -13.34
N ARG A 99 -4.30 3.94 -12.30
CA ARG A 99 -3.45 4.12 -11.12
C ARG A 99 -4.15 3.48 -9.91
N ILE A 100 -3.47 2.60 -9.21
CA ILE A 100 -4.02 1.92 -8.01
C ILE A 100 -3.06 2.06 -6.85
N ALA A 101 -3.50 2.74 -5.80
CA ALA A 101 -2.80 2.80 -4.54
C ALA A 101 -3.50 1.93 -3.48
N ALA A 102 -2.74 1.32 -2.58
CA ALA A 102 -3.29 0.63 -1.43
C ALA A 102 -2.94 1.36 -0.12
N VAL A 103 -3.96 1.63 0.69
CA VAL A 103 -3.83 2.21 2.03
C VAL A 103 -4.25 1.18 3.05
N GLY A 104 -3.29 0.66 3.80
CA GLY A 104 -3.52 -0.36 4.82
C GLY A 104 -3.40 0.19 6.23
N PHE A 105 -4.25 -0.30 7.12
CA PHE A 105 -4.29 0.10 8.53
C PHE A 105 -3.98 -1.09 9.43
N SER A 106 -3.04 -0.96 10.37
CA SER A 106 -2.72 -2.00 11.36
C SER A 106 -2.42 -3.36 10.70
N MET A 107 -3.29 -4.37 10.87
CA MET A 107 -3.20 -5.65 10.15
C MET A 107 -3.22 -5.43 8.62
N GLY A 108 -4.12 -4.58 8.12
CA GLY A 108 -4.18 -4.23 6.71
C GLY A 108 -2.88 -3.61 6.19
N ALA A 109 -2.18 -2.82 7.02
CA ALA A 109 -0.86 -2.28 6.68
C ALA A 109 0.18 -3.39 6.42
N SER A 110 0.20 -4.43 7.27
CA SER A 110 1.08 -5.59 7.04
C SER A 110 0.76 -6.30 5.73
N ILE A 111 -0.53 -6.36 5.38
CA ILE A 111 -0.99 -7.07 4.19
C ILE A 111 -0.65 -6.27 2.92
N VAL A 112 -0.87 -4.94 2.90
CA VAL A 112 -0.50 -4.12 1.73
C VAL A 112 1.01 -4.10 1.50
N LEU A 113 1.83 -4.04 2.56
CA LEU A 113 3.29 -4.15 2.45
C LEU A 113 3.70 -5.50 1.84
N ARG A 114 3.13 -6.60 2.33
CA ARG A 114 3.41 -7.94 1.81
C ARG A 114 2.92 -8.11 0.37
N TYR A 115 1.74 -7.63 0.06
CA TYR A 115 1.21 -7.68 -1.30
C TYR A 115 2.11 -6.91 -2.27
N ALA A 116 2.45 -5.68 -1.96
CA ALA A 116 3.30 -4.85 -2.79
C ALA A 116 4.70 -5.45 -3.00
N GLY A 117 5.32 -6.00 -1.94
CA GLY A 117 6.67 -6.56 -2.02
C GLY A 117 6.75 -7.99 -2.60
N LEU A 118 5.65 -8.74 -2.67
CA LEU A 118 5.64 -10.14 -3.09
C LEU A 118 4.84 -10.40 -4.37
N VAL A 119 3.82 -9.59 -4.65
CA VAL A 119 2.93 -9.72 -5.81
C VAL A 119 3.11 -8.55 -6.75
N GLY A 120 3.10 -7.32 -6.22
CA GLY A 120 3.22 -6.09 -7.02
C GLY A 120 1.88 -5.58 -7.56
N GLY A 121 1.94 -4.79 -8.65
CA GLY A 121 0.72 -4.30 -9.32
C GLY A 121 0.05 -3.09 -8.67
N LEU A 122 0.71 -2.44 -7.70
CA LEU A 122 0.31 -1.16 -7.11
C LEU A 122 1.22 -0.03 -7.61
N ASP A 123 0.67 1.17 -7.70
CA ASP A 123 1.39 2.37 -8.12
C ASP A 123 1.85 3.23 -6.92
N ALA A 124 1.26 3.03 -5.74
CA ALA A 124 1.74 3.57 -4.45
C ALA A 124 1.22 2.73 -3.29
N VAL A 125 1.95 2.75 -2.17
CA VAL A 125 1.62 2.00 -0.95
C VAL A 125 1.66 2.90 0.26
N VAL A 126 0.61 2.83 1.11
CA VAL A 126 0.56 3.56 2.37
C VAL A 126 0.33 2.59 3.51
N SER A 127 1.23 2.58 4.49
CA SER A 127 1.16 1.77 5.72
C SER A 127 0.86 2.67 6.91
N VAL A 128 -0.34 2.58 7.48
CA VAL A 128 -0.77 3.36 8.65
C VAL A 128 -0.77 2.48 9.89
N SER A 129 0.00 2.84 10.91
CA SER A 129 0.12 2.09 12.18
C SER A 129 0.48 0.61 11.98
N GLY A 130 1.28 0.29 10.95
CA GLY A 130 1.68 -1.07 10.61
C GLY A 130 2.76 -1.62 11.55
N PRO A 131 2.72 -2.91 11.92
CA PRO A 131 3.83 -3.56 12.61
C PRO A 131 4.99 -3.82 11.65
N GLY A 132 6.24 -3.65 12.12
CA GLY A 132 7.44 -4.04 11.36
C GLY A 132 7.73 -5.53 11.39
N ARG A 133 7.19 -6.26 12.36
CA ARG A 133 7.46 -7.70 12.58
C ARG A 133 6.27 -8.44 13.16
N TRP A 134 6.24 -9.76 12.94
CA TRP A 134 5.29 -10.67 13.55
C TRP A 134 5.58 -10.91 15.04
N TYR A 135 4.62 -11.51 15.74
CA TYR A 135 4.72 -11.97 17.14
C TYR A 135 5.10 -10.90 18.16
N TYR A 136 4.84 -9.60 17.85
CA TYR A 136 5.11 -8.55 18.80
C TYR A 136 4.15 -8.61 20.00
N ARG A 137 4.71 -8.65 21.23
CA ARG A 137 3.95 -8.70 22.49
C ARG A 137 4.44 -7.64 23.50
N GLY A 138 5.16 -6.63 23.03
CA GLY A 138 5.78 -5.61 23.91
C GLY A 138 4.78 -4.72 24.64
N THR A 139 3.57 -4.51 24.07
CA THR A 139 2.53 -3.68 24.69
C THR A 139 1.42 -4.54 25.36
N GLY A 140 0.72 -3.92 26.33
CA GLY A 140 -0.44 -4.55 26.96
C GLY A 140 -1.53 -4.89 25.96
N ARG A 141 -1.81 -3.98 25.01
CA ARG A 141 -2.81 -4.18 23.96
C ARG A 141 -2.48 -5.41 23.09
N MET A 142 -1.24 -5.53 22.64
CA MET A 142 -0.82 -6.67 21.80
C MET A 142 -0.84 -7.99 22.57
N ARG A 143 -0.49 -8.00 23.86
CA ARG A 143 -0.65 -9.22 24.70
C ARG A 143 -2.11 -9.68 24.77
N TRP A 144 -3.07 -8.76 24.83
CA TRP A 144 -4.49 -9.09 24.76
C TRP A 144 -4.91 -9.62 23.39
N VAL A 145 -4.47 -9.00 22.30
CA VAL A 145 -4.73 -9.50 20.92
C VAL A 145 -4.22 -10.91 20.76
N HIS A 146 -2.97 -11.20 21.16
CA HIS A 146 -2.42 -12.55 21.10
C HIS A 146 -3.26 -13.55 21.91
N ARG A 147 -3.65 -13.18 23.14
CA ARG A 147 -4.49 -14.03 23.97
C ARG A 147 -5.86 -14.29 23.32
N ALA A 148 -6.44 -13.30 22.65
CA ALA A 148 -7.72 -13.43 21.96
C ALA A 148 -7.65 -14.36 20.76
N VAL A 149 -6.55 -14.34 19.99
CA VAL A 149 -6.42 -15.19 18.80
C VAL A 149 -5.91 -16.59 19.09
N GLU A 150 -5.08 -16.77 20.10
CA GLU A 150 -4.45 -18.05 20.44
C GLU A 150 -5.38 -18.98 21.24
N ARG A 151 -6.27 -18.41 22.08
CA ARG A 151 -7.15 -19.20 22.94
C ARG A 151 -8.51 -19.47 22.29
N ARG A 152 -9.05 -20.68 22.47
CA ARG A 152 -10.38 -21.07 21.96
C ARG A 152 -11.48 -20.11 22.41
N LEU A 153 -11.49 -19.75 23.69
CA LEU A 153 -12.47 -18.80 24.25
C LEU A 153 -12.30 -17.41 23.62
N GLY A 154 -11.08 -16.92 23.46
CA GLY A 154 -10.80 -15.64 22.80
C GLY A 154 -11.33 -15.61 21.35
N ARG A 155 -11.10 -16.67 20.59
CA ARG A 155 -11.64 -16.79 19.22
C ARG A 155 -13.17 -16.85 19.19
N LEU A 156 -13.81 -17.47 20.19
CA LEU A 156 -15.27 -17.46 20.32
C LEU A 156 -15.81 -16.05 20.57
N VAL A 157 -15.14 -15.28 21.43
CA VAL A 157 -15.49 -13.89 21.73
C VAL A 157 -15.30 -13.01 20.47
N THR A 158 -14.16 -13.10 19.78
CA THR A 158 -13.94 -12.34 18.54
C THR A 158 -15.00 -12.68 17.49
N ARG A 159 -15.37 -13.95 17.36
CA ARG A 159 -16.41 -14.38 16.41
C ARG A 159 -17.78 -13.79 16.75
N ARG A 160 -18.20 -13.83 18.02
CA ARG A 160 -19.56 -13.41 18.42
C ARG A 160 -19.69 -11.91 18.57
N MET A 161 -18.70 -11.25 19.15
CA MET A 161 -18.77 -9.83 19.47
C MET A 161 -18.18 -8.92 18.39
N LEU A 162 -17.14 -9.37 17.72
CA LEU A 162 -16.41 -8.56 16.72
C LEU A 162 -16.64 -9.04 15.27
N LYS A 163 -17.49 -10.06 15.08
CA LYS A 163 -17.76 -10.67 13.76
C LYS A 163 -16.48 -11.07 13.02
N THR A 164 -15.46 -11.52 13.78
CA THR A 164 -14.16 -11.92 13.25
C THR A 164 -13.88 -13.37 13.56
N ARG A 165 -13.74 -14.18 12.52
CA ARG A 165 -13.48 -15.62 12.58
C ARG A 165 -12.01 -15.87 12.31
N VAL A 166 -11.25 -16.22 13.32
CA VAL A 166 -9.82 -16.49 13.24
C VAL A 166 -9.59 -17.98 13.06
N SER A 167 -8.67 -18.37 12.18
CA SER A 167 -8.25 -19.75 11.99
C SER A 167 -7.71 -20.34 13.30
N PRO A 168 -8.15 -21.54 13.70
CA PRO A 168 -7.55 -22.22 14.84
C PRO A 168 -6.14 -22.75 14.54
N GLU A 169 -5.82 -22.91 13.26
CA GLU A 169 -4.50 -23.32 12.80
C GLU A 169 -3.56 -22.13 12.78
N GLY A 170 -2.37 -22.31 13.35
CA GLY A 170 -1.28 -21.35 13.20
C GLY A 170 -0.70 -21.38 11.78
N TRP A 171 0.24 -20.50 11.51
CA TRP A 171 0.99 -20.55 10.25
C TRP A 171 1.84 -21.83 10.17
N LYS A 172 1.72 -22.56 9.06
CA LYS A 172 2.60 -23.70 8.76
C LYS A 172 4.04 -23.25 8.52
N LEU A 173 4.16 -22.12 7.79
CA LEU A 173 5.40 -21.38 7.61
C LEU A 173 5.11 -19.95 8.04
N VAL A 174 6.05 -19.35 8.76
CA VAL A 174 5.92 -17.92 9.14
C VAL A 174 5.93 -17.09 7.86
N PRO A 175 4.89 -16.29 7.61
CA PRO A 175 4.87 -15.44 6.42
C PRO A 175 6.02 -14.44 6.43
N VAL A 176 6.47 -14.01 5.25
CA VAL A 176 7.48 -12.96 5.12
C VAL A 176 7.10 -11.78 6.00
N PRO A 177 7.99 -11.33 6.92
CA PRO A 177 7.68 -10.21 7.81
C PRO A 177 7.42 -8.90 7.06
N PRO A 178 6.60 -7.98 7.61
CA PRO A 178 6.29 -6.71 6.95
C PRO A 178 7.53 -5.88 6.58
N ALA A 179 8.55 -5.82 7.46
CA ALA A 179 9.78 -5.09 7.16
C ALA A 179 10.58 -5.72 6.01
N GLU A 180 10.64 -7.05 5.93
CA GLU A 180 11.30 -7.74 4.82
C GLU A 180 10.55 -7.53 3.50
N ALA A 181 9.22 -7.53 3.54
CA ALA A 181 8.39 -7.23 2.37
C ALA A 181 8.58 -5.76 1.94
N ALA A 182 8.66 -4.82 2.88
CA ALA A 182 8.89 -3.40 2.59
C ALA A 182 10.20 -3.18 1.81
N ALA A 183 11.24 -3.96 2.06
CA ALA A 183 12.52 -3.90 1.32
C ALA A 183 12.40 -4.24 -0.17
N ARG A 184 11.30 -4.87 -0.59
CA ARG A 184 11.06 -5.36 -1.95
C ARG A 184 10.07 -4.48 -2.73
N ILE A 185 9.52 -3.41 -2.15
CA ILE A 185 8.47 -2.57 -2.75
C ILE A 185 9.04 -1.65 -3.84
N SER A 186 10.28 -1.16 -3.66
CA SER A 186 10.93 -0.29 -4.66
C SER A 186 10.90 -0.91 -6.06
N PRO A 187 10.61 -0.13 -7.12
CA PRO A 187 10.56 1.34 -7.18
C PRO A 187 9.20 1.97 -6.85
N VAL A 188 8.21 1.20 -6.36
CA VAL A 188 6.90 1.74 -5.99
C VAL A 188 7.04 2.65 -4.76
N PRO A 189 6.47 3.89 -4.78
CA PRO A 189 6.51 4.79 -3.63
C PRO A 189 5.83 4.21 -2.39
N LEU A 190 6.50 4.30 -1.24
CA LEU A 190 6.02 3.83 0.05
C LEU A 190 5.92 4.98 1.07
N LEU A 191 4.72 5.24 1.57
CA LEU A 191 4.50 6.11 2.72
C LEU A 191 4.21 5.29 3.98
N ILE A 192 4.95 5.56 5.04
CA ILE A 192 4.74 5.00 6.36
C ILE A 192 4.22 6.10 7.27
N VAL A 193 3.00 5.94 7.82
CA VAL A 193 2.35 6.88 8.74
C VAL A 193 2.18 6.20 10.09
N HIS A 194 2.58 6.86 11.17
CA HIS A 194 2.49 6.27 12.50
C HIS A 194 2.30 7.32 13.59
N GLY A 195 1.46 7.02 14.58
CA GLY A 195 1.23 7.89 15.71
C GLY A 195 2.21 7.66 16.87
N ASP A 196 2.65 8.72 17.53
CA ASP A 196 3.53 8.61 18.68
C ASP A 196 2.83 8.14 19.96
N LYS A 197 1.47 8.15 19.97
CA LYS A 197 0.61 7.64 21.06
C LYS A 197 -0.04 6.30 20.74
N ASP A 198 0.49 5.56 19.78
CA ASP A 198 0.00 4.23 19.45
C ASP A 198 0.27 3.23 20.58
N LEU A 199 -0.82 2.70 21.18
CA LEU A 199 -0.76 1.77 22.29
C LEU A 199 -0.60 0.29 21.86
N TYR A 200 -0.71 0.01 20.56
CA TYR A 200 -0.50 -1.33 20.00
C TYR A 200 0.94 -1.50 19.54
N PHE A 201 1.41 -0.60 18.69
CA PHE A 201 2.75 -0.63 18.12
C PHE A 201 3.44 0.71 18.40
N PRO A 202 4.54 0.73 19.18
CA PRO A 202 5.31 1.95 19.37
C PRO A 202 5.99 2.39 18.06
N PRO A 203 6.43 3.68 17.94
CA PRO A 203 7.01 4.25 16.72
C PRO A 203 8.24 3.51 16.17
N GLU A 204 8.87 2.67 16.96
CA GLU A 204 9.99 1.82 16.54
C GLU A 204 9.59 0.87 15.40
N HIS A 205 8.33 0.44 15.35
CA HIS A 205 7.82 -0.37 14.23
C HIS A 205 7.84 0.40 12.91
N ALA A 206 7.42 1.67 12.92
CA ALA A 206 7.47 2.53 11.74
C ALA A 206 8.92 2.81 11.31
N ARG A 207 9.81 3.07 12.27
CA ARG A 207 11.24 3.24 11.98
C ARG A 207 11.86 1.97 11.40
N GLN A 208 11.49 0.79 11.94
CA GLN A 208 11.93 -0.49 11.40
C GLN A 208 11.48 -0.70 9.94
N LEU A 209 10.23 -0.38 9.61
CA LEU A 209 9.71 -0.42 8.24
C LEU A 209 10.49 0.53 7.33
N TYR A 210 10.68 1.79 7.78
CA TYR A 210 11.38 2.81 7.02
C TYR A 210 12.85 2.45 6.76
N MET A 211 13.55 1.92 7.75
CA MET A 211 14.95 1.50 7.61
C MET A 211 15.09 0.31 6.65
N ALA A 212 14.11 -0.59 6.62
CA ALA A 212 14.13 -1.75 5.73
C ALA A 212 13.77 -1.40 4.29
N ALA A 213 12.86 -0.46 4.08
CA ALA A 213 12.41 -0.05 2.76
C ALA A 213 13.52 0.65 1.96
N ARG A 214 13.45 0.53 0.62
CA ARG A 214 14.28 1.27 -0.34
C ARG A 214 13.51 2.48 -0.87
N GLU A 215 14.25 3.44 -1.48
CA GLU A 215 13.63 4.60 -2.14
C GLU A 215 12.74 4.18 -3.33
N PRO A 216 11.68 4.96 -3.62
CA PRO A 216 11.22 6.16 -2.91
C PRO A 216 10.36 5.81 -1.67
N LYS A 217 10.67 6.42 -0.52
CA LYS A 217 9.98 6.17 0.74
C LYS A 217 9.86 7.42 1.59
N GLU A 218 8.77 7.50 2.37
CA GLU A 218 8.57 8.57 3.36
C GLU A 218 8.11 8.01 4.70
N LEU A 219 8.45 8.71 5.78
CA LEU A 219 7.99 8.41 7.13
C LEU A 219 7.34 9.64 7.75
N TRP A 220 6.07 9.53 8.11
CA TRP A 220 5.35 10.54 8.87
C TRP A 220 5.06 10.04 10.27
N LEU A 221 5.76 10.58 11.27
CA LEU A 221 5.45 10.39 12.68
C LEU A 221 4.51 11.51 13.11
N ILE A 222 3.27 11.16 13.46
CA ILE A 222 2.20 12.13 13.75
C ILE A 222 2.09 12.32 15.26
N PRO A 223 2.41 13.53 15.79
CA PRO A 223 2.29 13.82 17.20
C PRO A 223 0.84 13.68 17.70
N GLY A 224 0.66 13.03 18.85
CA GLY A 224 -0.65 12.84 19.47
C GLY A 224 -1.54 11.79 18.81
N MET A 225 -1.22 11.29 17.64
CA MET A 225 -2.01 10.26 16.97
C MET A 225 -1.92 8.93 17.71
N ALA A 226 -3.07 8.33 17.98
CA ALA A 226 -3.21 6.97 18.52
C ALA A 226 -3.15 5.92 17.39
N HIS A 227 -3.91 4.82 17.48
CA HIS A 227 -3.79 3.68 16.57
C HIS A 227 -4.77 3.74 15.39
N ALA A 228 -4.24 3.63 14.19
CA ALA A 228 -4.92 3.28 12.95
C ALA A 228 -6.16 4.15 12.59
N GLU A 229 -7.22 3.54 12.06
CA GLU A 229 -8.37 4.21 11.46
C GLU A 229 -9.12 5.15 12.41
N SER A 230 -9.20 4.79 13.69
CA SER A 230 -9.88 5.59 14.69
C SER A 230 -9.17 6.89 15.01
N ALA A 231 -7.87 6.94 14.77
CA ALA A 231 -7.00 8.08 15.06
C ALA A 231 -6.66 8.94 13.83
N CYS A 232 -7.02 8.49 12.63
CA CYS A 232 -6.88 9.30 11.43
C CYS A 232 -7.99 10.36 11.38
N ASP A 233 -7.64 11.62 11.59
CA ASP A 233 -8.54 12.74 11.36
C ASP A 233 -8.70 13.06 9.87
N GLN A 234 -9.52 14.05 9.54
CA GLN A 234 -9.78 14.42 8.14
C GLN A 234 -8.54 15.02 7.47
N ASP A 235 -7.79 15.84 8.19
CA ASP A 235 -6.60 16.51 7.65
C ASP A 235 -5.51 15.50 7.28
N LEU A 236 -5.31 14.49 8.12
CA LEU A 236 -4.36 13.41 7.81
C LEU A 236 -4.80 12.59 6.59
N VAL A 237 -6.11 12.27 6.49
CA VAL A 237 -6.64 11.56 5.32
C VAL A 237 -6.44 12.39 4.05
N ASP A 238 -6.65 13.70 4.09
CA ASP A 238 -6.42 14.60 2.95
C ASP A 238 -4.94 14.70 2.57
N ARG A 239 -4.06 14.72 3.55
CA ARG A 239 -2.62 14.71 3.30
C ARG A 239 -2.19 13.41 2.62
N ILE A 240 -2.70 12.27 3.09
CA ILE A 240 -2.46 10.97 2.45
C ILE A 240 -3.01 10.95 1.03
N ALA A 241 -4.23 11.47 0.80
CA ALA A 241 -4.84 11.53 -0.53
C ALA A 241 -3.97 12.34 -1.52
N ARG A 242 -3.49 13.51 -1.11
CA ARG A 242 -2.59 14.33 -1.94
C ARG A 242 -1.27 13.63 -2.22
N TRP A 243 -0.68 12.99 -1.22
CA TRP A 243 0.55 12.23 -1.40
C TRP A 243 0.34 11.08 -2.40
N VAL A 244 -0.74 10.30 -2.26
CA VAL A 244 -1.08 9.20 -3.17
C VAL A 244 -1.25 9.71 -4.60
N ASP A 245 -1.99 10.80 -4.80
CA ASP A 245 -2.19 11.37 -6.15
C ASP A 245 -0.86 11.78 -6.79
N GLN A 246 0.00 12.47 -6.05
CA GLN A 246 1.33 12.88 -6.53
C GLN A 246 2.25 11.68 -6.81
N ALA A 247 2.30 10.73 -5.88
CA ALA A 247 3.19 9.56 -5.97
C ALA A 247 2.81 8.59 -7.11
N THR A 248 1.55 8.61 -7.56
CA THR A 248 1.07 7.76 -8.65
C THR A 248 1.09 8.43 -10.02
N LEU A 249 1.44 9.73 -10.10
CA LEU A 249 1.62 10.38 -11.40
C LEU A 249 2.83 9.79 -12.13
N PRO A 250 2.76 9.65 -13.46
CA PRO A 250 3.92 9.27 -14.24
C PRO A 250 5.08 10.22 -13.94
N THR A 251 6.24 9.68 -13.57
CA THR A 251 7.46 10.47 -13.47
C THR A 251 7.68 11.10 -14.86
N GLN A 252 7.62 12.44 -14.94
CA GLN A 252 8.06 13.12 -16.15
C GLN A 252 9.51 12.70 -16.37
N ALA A 253 9.76 11.94 -17.44
CA ALA A 253 11.12 11.64 -17.85
C ALA A 253 11.86 12.98 -17.91
N THR A 254 12.90 13.13 -17.10
CA THR A 254 13.85 14.25 -17.26
C THR A 254 14.23 14.24 -18.74
N PRO A 255 14.08 15.34 -19.48
CA PRO A 255 14.52 15.35 -20.87
C PRO A 255 15.96 14.86 -20.87
N GLU A 256 16.21 13.77 -21.59
CA GLU A 256 17.55 13.28 -21.82
C GLU A 256 18.34 14.49 -22.32
N LEU A 257 19.32 14.92 -21.53
CA LEU A 257 20.20 16.00 -21.92
C LEU A 257 20.76 15.59 -23.31
N ALA A 258 20.31 16.27 -24.34
CA ALA A 258 20.84 16.04 -25.68
C ALA A 258 22.36 16.03 -25.57
N ASP A 259 22.98 14.97 -26.09
CA ASP A 259 24.43 14.89 -26.12
C ASP A 259 24.98 16.22 -26.67
N PRO A 260 26.01 16.78 -26.02
CA PRO A 260 26.65 17.98 -26.55
C PRO A 260 27.06 17.71 -28.00
N PRO A 261 26.86 18.65 -28.92
CA PRO A 261 27.25 18.46 -30.30
C PRO A 261 28.73 18.03 -30.34
N GLY A 262 28.98 16.90 -30.98
CA GLY A 262 30.33 16.37 -31.14
C GLY A 262 31.24 17.45 -31.74
N PRO A 263 32.56 17.39 -31.47
CA PRO A 263 33.50 18.41 -31.96
C PRO A 263 33.41 18.54 -33.49
N GLU A 264 33.04 19.76 -33.93
CA GLU A 264 33.13 20.12 -35.36
C GLU A 264 34.53 19.76 -35.88
N THR A 265 34.58 18.79 -36.76
CA THR A 265 35.82 18.49 -37.50
C THR A 265 36.08 19.65 -38.45
N ALA A 266 36.89 20.61 -37.98
CA ALA A 266 37.44 21.63 -38.85
C ALA A 266 38.31 20.92 -39.91
N SER A 267 37.86 20.94 -41.18
CA SER A 267 38.63 20.51 -42.33
C SER A 267 39.77 21.50 -42.53
N VAL A 268 40.97 21.07 -42.19
CA VAL A 268 42.19 21.81 -42.52
C VAL A 268 42.47 21.59 -44.00
N GLU A 269 42.26 22.64 -44.82
CA GLU A 269 42.77 22.66 -46.22
C GLU A 269 44.30 22.72 -46.20
N VAL A 270 44.96 21.66 -46.72
CA VAL A 270 46.37 21.61 -46.92
C VAL A 270 46.68 22.34 -48.24
N PRO A 271 47.55 23.38 -48.28
CA PRO A 271 47.92 24.06 -49.48
C PRO A 271 48.70 23.10 -50.39
N ARG A 272 48.30 22.99 -51.66
CA ARG A 272 49.09 22.27 -52.71
C ARG A 272 50.38 23.03 -53.01
N GLU A 273 51.49 22.40 -52.76
CA GLU A 273 52.81 22.86 -53.15
C GLU A 273 52.94 22.91 -54.70
N ALA A 274 53.40 24.04 -55.19
CA ALA A 274 53.56 24.29 -56.60
C ALA A 274 54.79 23.48 -57.18
N ALA A 275 54.49 22.71 -58.18
CA ALA A 275 55.54 21.96 -58.93
C ALA A 275 56.51 22.93 -59.65
N THR A 276 57.78 22.83 -59.37
CA THR A 276 58.87 23.46 -60.12
C THR A 276 59.08 22.71 -61.42
N PRO A 277 59.26 23.43 -62.52
CA PRO A 277 59.57 22.78 -63.80
C PRO A 277 61.04 22.37 -63.89
N ASP A 278 61.23 21.16 -64.35
CA ASP A 278 62.49 20.55 -64.64
C ASP A 278 63.10 21.23 -65.88
N ALA A 279 64.38 21.69 -65.80
CA ALA A 279 65.15 22.23 -66.90
C ALA A 279 66.14 21.19 -67.38
N ALA A 280 65.97 20.84 -68.64
CA ALA A 280 66.84 19.96 -69.40
C ALA A 280 68.21 20.59 -69.63
N ALA A 281 69.25 19.80 -69.55
CA ALA A 281 70.41 19.70 -70.46
C ALA A 281 71.17 18.42 -70.17
#